data_2ed52e7d1e02bf5bd36fa32f4a4c6987
#
_entry.id   2ed52e7d1e02bf5bd36fa32f4a4c6987
#
_cell.length_a   1.000
_cell.length_b   1.000
_cell.length_c   1.000
_cell.angle_alpha   90.00
_cell.angle_beta   90.00
_cell.angle_gamma   90.00
#
_symmetry.space_group_name_H-M   'P 1'
#
loop_
_entity.id
_entity.type
_entity.pdbx_description
1 polymer ?
#
loop_
_entity_poly.entity_id
_entity_poly.type
_entity_poly.pdbx_seq_one_letter_code
_entity_poly.pdbx_strand_id
1 'polypeptide(L)'
;IMRSAMKNTISNVINAIIKKEKLIAVIVLIVMAAVGLAVTDGYGVHLDEAIELSILNSNIKEYSCYIPGKLGDKIANAARGVERISESDEKHHGIAAYYGYVFVRKLAQREPYQTLAFHMYTFCIFMLGVLALYGIVKLLTNSVWQSLFASLMLYRSPRMFGEGHYNNKDIVVMAFVLITIYFGLKMALERRYRYAILFAMAAAVATNTKIAGAWFYGIIGIGYLITLIRKKELTKRNISIG
;
A
#
# COMPACT_ATOMS: atom_id res chain seq x y z
N ILE A 1 37.99 -29.89 -16.76
CA ILE A 1 38.41 -28.66 -16.11
C ILE A 1 37.92 -27.43 -16.93
N MET A 2 38.17 -27.35 -18.24
CA MET A 2 37.82 -26.22 -19.12
C MET A 2 36.28 -25.94 -19.18
N ARG A 3 35.43 -26.99 -19.21
CA ARG A 3 33.97 -26.88 -19.26
C ARG A 3 33.37 -26.33 -17.94
N SER A 4 34.00 -26.64 -16.80
CA SER A 4 33.62 -26.12 -15.48
C SER A 4 34.01 -24.63 -15.33
N ALA A 5 35.21 -24.25 -15.77
CA ALA A 5 35.67 -22.86 -15.73
C ALA A 5 34.77 -21.95 -16.60
N MET A 6 34.43 -22.39 -17.81
CA MET A 6 33.54 -21.65 -18.71
C MET A 6 32.12 -21.50 -18.13
N LYS A 7 31.57 -22.52 -17.46
CA LYS A 7 30.28 -22.47 -16.79
C LYS A 7 30.25 -21.45 -15.64
N ASN A 8 31.35 -21.40 -14.87
CA ASN A 8 31.48 -20.42 -13.78
C ASN A 8 31.61 -18.97 -14.29
N THR A 9 32.34 -18.76 -15.37
CA THR A 9 32.49 -17.43 -16.00
C THR A 9 31.14 -16.94 -16.53
N ILE A 10 30.39 -17.76 -17.24
CA ILE A 10 29.05 -17.42 -17.74
C ILE A 10 28.09 -17.09 -16.59
N SER A 11 28.10 -17.91 -15.53
CA SER A 11 27.26 -17.66 -14.33
C SER A 11 27.60 -16.31 -13.68
N ASN A 12 28.89 -15.98 -13.56
CA ASN A 12 29.33 -14.71 -12.98
C ASN A 12 28.90 -13.49 -13.83
N VAL A 13 28.99 -13.59 -15.16
CA VAL A 13 28.53 -12.53 -16.08
C VAL A 13 27.02 -12.37 -15.98
N ILE A 14 26.24 -13.44 -15.99
CA ILE A 14 24.76 -13.40 -15.83
C ILE A 14 24.40 -12.74 -14.50
N ASN A 15 25.03 -13.14 -13.40
CA ASN A 15 24.79 -12.58 -12.08
C ASN A 15 25.14 -11.08 -12.01
N ALA A 16 26.21 -10.65 -12.66
CA ALA A 16 26.58 -9.23 -12.75
C ALA A 16 25.53 -8.41 -13.53
N ILE A 17 25.00 -8.94 -14.64
CA ILE A 17 23.93 -8.32 -15.43
C ILE A 17 22.66 -8.20 -14.58
N ILE A 18 22.21 -9.27 -13.94
CA ILE A 18 21.02 -9.28 -13.09
C ILE A 18 21.14 -8.27 -11.92
N LYS A 19 22.34 -8.18 -11.31
CA LYS A 19 22.60 -7.20 -10.26
C LYS A 19 22.52 -5.76 -10.77
N LYS A 20 23.02 -5.49 -11.98
CA LYS A 20 22.95 -4.19 -12.62
C LYS A 20 21.51 -3.77 -12.96
N GLU A 21 20.72 -4.68 -13.51
CA GLU A 21 19.30 -4.42 -13.80
C GLU A 21 18.49 -4.08 -12.54
N LYS A 22 18.68 -4.84 -11.45
CA LYS A 22 18.04 -4.57 -10.16
C LYS A 22 18.41 -3.20 -9.61
N LEU A 23 19.68 -2.83 -9.71
CA LEU A 23 20.17 -1.51 -9.26
C LEU A 23 19.52 -0.39 -10.07
N ILE A 24 19.44 -0.52 -11.39
CA ILE A 24 18.76 0.44 -12.26
C ILE A 24 17.29 0.58 -11.85
N ALA A 25 16.60 -0.54 -11.61
CA ALA A 25 15.19 -0.49 -11.19
C ALA A 25 15.00 0.26 -9.86
N VAL A 26 15.85 0.01 -8.88
CA VAL A 26 15.82 0.71 -7.59
C VAL A 26 16.06 2.21 -7.77
N ILE A 27 17.06 2.59 -8.56
CA ILE A 27 17.36 4.01 -8.84
C ILE A 27 16.17 4.68 -9.51
N VAL A 28 15.57 4.07 -10.54
CA VAL A 28 14.41 4.63 -11.24
C VAL A 28 13.23 4.80 -10.29
N LEU A 29 12.91 3.82 -9.44
CA LEU A 29 11.82 3.91 -8.47
C LEU A 29 12.05 4.99 -7.42
N ILE A 30 13.32 5.17 -6.97
CA ILE A 30 13.70 6.27 -6.07
C ILE A 30 13.52 7.62 -6.76
N VAL A 31 13.97 7.75 -8.01
CA VAL A 31 13.81 8.99 -8.79
C VAL A 31 12.32 9.31 -8.98
N MET A 32 11.49 8.32 -9.31
CA MET A 32 10.04 8.49 -9.40
C MET A 32 9.45 9.03 -8.09
N ALA A 33 9.81 8.44 -6.95
CA ALA A 33 9.35 8.90 -5.64
C ALA A 33 9.83 10.33 -5.34
N ALA A 34 11.10 10.62 -5.60
CA ALA A 34 11.68 11.95 -5.36
C ALA A 34 11.03 13.04 -6.23
N VAL A 35 10.83 12.77 -7.53
CA VAL A 35 10.17 13.71 -8.45
C VAL A 35 8.72 13.97 -8.01
N GLY A 36 7.96 12.93 -7.68
CA GLY A 36 6.58 13.12 -7.23
C GLY A 36 6.49 13.90 -5.93
N LEU A 37 7.33 13.59 -4.94
CA LEU A 37 7.36 14.35 -3.69
C LEU A 37 7.78 15.81 -3.90
N ALA A 38 8.68 16.08 -4.85
CA ALA A 38 9.15 17.43 -5.13
C ALA A 38 8.10 18.33 -5.80
N VAL A 39 7.09 17.76 -6.45
CA VAL A 39 6.02 18.53 -7.11
C VAL A 39 4.72 18.58 -6.29
N THR A 40 4.71 18.01 -5.08
CA THR A 40 3.51 17.90 -4.24
C THR A 40 2.91 19.25 -3.85
N ASP A 41 3.73 20.28 -3.66
CA ASP A 41 3.30 21.63 -3.31
C ASP A 41 2.52 22.35 -4.42
N GLY A 42 2.61 21.87 -5.66
CA GLY A 42 1.83 22.36 -6.79
C GLY A 42 0.36 21.91 -6.81
N TYR A 43 -0.05 21.02 -5.92
CA TYR A 43 -1.42 20.51 -5.84
C TYR A 43 -2.22 21.25 -4.78
N GLY A 44 -3.41 21.73 -5.18
CA GLY A 44 -4.34 22.42 -4.28
C GLY A 44 -5.12 21.46 -3.39
N VAL A 45 -5.83 22.02 -2.41
CA VAL A 45 -6.68 21.28 -1.46
C VAL A 45 -7.86 20.65 -2.20
N HIS A 46 -8.08 19.36 -1.99
CA HIS A 46 -9.25 18.67 -2.52
C HIS A 46 -10.48 18.94 -1.62
N LEU A 47 -11.66 18.96 -2.24
CA LEU A 47 -12.91 19.32 -1.53
C LEU A 47 -13.19 18.39 -0.33
N ASP A 48 -12.86 17.10 -0.46
CA ASP A 48 -13.15 16.10 0.58
C ASP A 48 -12.09 16.03 1.70
N GLU A 49 -10.95 16.70 1.58
CA GLU A 49 -9.86 16.58 2.57
C GLU A 49 -10.27 16.97 3.98
N ALA A 50 -11.05 18.06 4.11
CA ALA A 50 -11.53 18.51 5.41
C ALA A 50 -12.44 17.47 6.07
N ILE A 51 -13.31 16.82 5.29
CA ILE A 51 -14.20 15.74 5.75
C ILE A 51 -13.37 14.55 6.19
N GLU A 52 -12.39 14.14 5.39
CA GLU A 52 -11.53 13.00 5.69
C GLU A 52 -10.67 13.21 6.94
N LEU A 53 -10.16 14.42 7.13
CA LEU A 53 -9.45 14.77 8.38
C LEU A 53 -10.38 14.79 9.58
N SER A 54 -11.64 15.19 9.41
CA SER A 54 -12.68 15.11 10.45
C SER A 54 -12.96 13.64 10.82
N ILE A 55 -13.17 12.76 9.82
CA ILE A 55 -13.36 11.31 10.01
C ILE A 55 -12.16 10.72 10.77
N LEU A 56 -10.92 11.07 10.39
CA LEU A 56 -9.73 10.62 11.09
C LEU A 56 -9.74 11.05 12.57
N ASN A 57 -10.04 12.32 12.84
CA ASN A 57 -10.10 12.83 14.21
C ASN A 57 -11.21 12.18 15.04
N SER A 58 -12.38 11.94 14.45
CA SER A 58 -13.51 11.26 15.08
C SER A 58 -13.18 9.80 15.44
N ASN A 59 -12.45 9.10 14.55
CA ASN A 59 -11.92 7.77 14.84
C ASN A 59 -10.89 7.78 15.97
N ILE A 60 -9.96 8.76 15.97
CA ILE A 60 -8.98 8.90 17.05
C ILE A 60 -9.67 9.14 18.39
N LYS A 61 -10.71 9.99 18.41
CA LYS A 61 -11.50 10.25 19.61
C LYS A 61 -12.23 9.01 20.10
N GLU A 62 -12.86 8.24 19.20
CA GLU A 62 -13.50 6.96 19.54
C GLU A 62 -12.51 6.00 20.18
N TYR A 63 -11.41 5.71 19.48
CA TYR A 63 -10.43 4.74 19.96
C TYR A 63 -9.68 5.18 21.22
N SER A 64 -9.55 6.47 21.47
CA SER A 64 -8.95 6.96 22.73
C SER A 64 -9.73 6.53 23.97
N CYS A 65 -11.05 6.30 23.85
CA CYS A 65 -11.89 5.83 24.96
C CYS A 65 -11.55 4.41 25.41
N TYR A 66 -10.92 3.60 24.55
CA TYR A 66 -10.49 2.23 24.85
C TYR A 66 -9.07 2.18 25.43
N ILE A 67 -8.36 3.32 25.49
CA ILE A 67 -7.01 3.42 26.04
C ILE A 67 -7.11 3.95 27.47
N PRO A 68 -6.81 3.14 28.51
CA PRO A 68 -6.97 3.57 29.89
C PRO A 68 -5.93 4.62 30.30
N GLY A 69 -6.36 5.53 31.20
CA GLY A 69 -5.52 6.47 31.90
C GLY A 69 -5.08 7.68 31.07
N LYS A 70 -4.09 8.41 31.59
CA LYS A 70 -3.64 9.72 31.05
C LYS A 70 -3.30 9.72 29.56
N LEU A 71 -2.95 8.58 28.97
CA LEU A 71 -2.65 8.48 27.53
C LEU A 71 -3.93 8.62 26.70
N GLY A 72 -4.99 7.91 27.08
CA GLY A 72 -6.31 8.03 26.45
C GLY A 72 -6.85 9.45 26.50
N ASP A 73 -6.78 10.08 27.71
CA ASP A 73 -7.20 11.47 27.92
C ASP A 73 -6.41 12.46 27.04
N LYS A 74 -5.10 12.25 26.92
CA LYS A 74 -4.24 13.08 26.07
C LYS A 74 -4.61 12.96 24.58
N ILE A 75 -4.92 11.75 24.12
CA ILE A 75 -5.32 11.51 22.73
C ILE A 75 -6.72 12.10 22.48
N ALA A 76 -7.68 11.88 23.38
CA ALA A 76 -9.02 12.46 23.30
C ALA A 76 -8.98 14.00 23.25
N ASN A 77 -8.11 14.60 24.08
CA ASN A 77 -7.92 16.05 24.11
C ASN A 77 -7.28 16.59 22.82
N ALA A 78 -6.45 15.82 22.13
CA ALA A 78 -5.88 16.21 20.84
C ALA A 78 -6.93 16.19 19.70
N ALA A 79 -8.03 15.43 19.87
CA ALA A 79 -9.15 15.34 18.96
C ALA A 79 -10.38 16.17 19.42
N ARG A 80 -10.14 17.30 20.16
CA ARG A 80 -11.22 18.21 20.59
C ARG A 80 -11.90 18.85 19.37
N GLY A 81 -13.20 19.13 19.52
CA GLY A 81 -13.99 19.82 18.50
C GLY A 81 -14.64 18.91 17.46
N VAL A 82 -14.43 17.61 17.56
CA VAL A 82 -15.13 16.61 16.73
C VAL A 82 -15.97 15.68 17.63
N GLU A 83 -17.01 15.09 17.07
CA GLU A 83 -17.79 14.02 17.70
C GLU A 83 -17.07 12.66 17.57
N ARG A 84 -17.53 11.63 18.26
CA ARG A 84 -17.06 10.26 18.05
C ARG A 84 -17.53 9.75 16.70
N ILE A 85 -16.74 8.86 16.07
CA ILE A 85 -17.15 8.31 14.77
C ILE A 85 -18.47 7.54 14.85
N SER A 86 -18.76 6.86 15.98
CA SER A 86 -20.02 6.17 16.20
C SER A 86 -21.26 7.10 16.25
N GLU A 87 -21.05 8.36 16.57
CA GLU A 87 -22.08 9.41 16.68
C GLU A 87 -22.17 10.26 15.39
N SER A 88 -21.20 10.14 14.48
CA SER A 88 -21.10 10.91 13.26
C SER A 88 -21.92 10.32 12.11
N ASP A 89 -22.40 11.15 11.21
CA ASP A 89 -23.02 10.74 9.95
C ASP A 89 -22.01 9.99 9.05
N GLU A 90 -20.70 10.24 9.24
CA GLU A 90 -19.60 9.63 8.50
C GLU A 90 -19.15 8.25 9.06
N LYS A 91 -19.90 7.67 10.00
CA LYS A 91 -19.57 6.39 10.68
C LYS A 91 -19.36 5.19 9.75
N HIS A 92 -19.82 5.28 8.51
CA HIS A 92 -19.66 4.23 7.51
C HIS A 92 -18.43 4.43 6.60
N HIS A 93 -17.69 5.53 6.78
CA HIS A 93 -16.48 5.85 6.03
C HIS A 93 -15.23 5.43 6.78
N GLY A 94 -14.45 4.57 6.16
CA GLY A 94 -13.21 4.07 6.74
C GLY A 94 -11.99 4.93 6.37
N ILE A 95 -11.06 5.06 7.30
CA ILE A 95 -9.86 5.90 7.19
C ILE A 95 -8.59 5.17 7.66
N ALA A 96 -8.61 3.83 7.73
CA ALA A 96 -7.53 3.03 8.33
C ALA A 96 -6.15 3.30 7.74
N ALA A 97 -6.05 3.58 6.45
CA ALA A 97 -4.79 3.93 5.78
C ALA A 97 -4.11 5.18 6.35
N TYR A 98 -4.87 6.07 7.00
CA TYR A 98 -4.39 7.34 7.54
C TYR A 98 -4.11 7.34 9.04
N TYR A 99 -4.29 6.22 9.75
CA TYR A 99 -3.89 6.17 11.16
C TYR A 99 -2.40 6.47 11.36
N GLY A 100 -1.55 6.08 10.40
CA GLY A 100 -0.13 6.44 10.40
C GLY A 100 0.14 7.93 10.19
N TYR A 101 -0.74 8.65 9.49
CA TYR A 101 -0.62 10.09 9.25
C TYR A 101 -0.64 10.90 10.55
N VAL A 102 -1.30 10.40 11.61
CA VAL A 102 -1.33 11.05 12.93
C VAL A 102 0.08 11.35 13.47
N PHE A 103 1.05 10.50 13.14
CA PHE A 103 2.45 10.73 13.54
C PHE A 103 3.12 11.78 12.63
N VAL A 104 2.80 11.78 11.34
CA VAL A 104 3.38 12.71 10.36
C VAL A 104 2.88 14.14 10.60
N ARG A 105 1.58 14.33 10.86
CA ARG A 105 1.00 15.66 11.10
C ARG A 105 1.57 16.39 12.32
N LYS A 106 2.18 15.67 13.26
CA LYS A 106 2.88 16.29 14.40
C LYS A 106 4.11 17.09 13.96
N LEU A 107 4.68 16.77 12.82
CA LEU A 107 5.82 17.49 12.23
C LEU A 107 5.38 18.75 11.48
N ALA A 108 4.11 18.80 11.06
CA ALA A 108 3.51 19.89 10.28
C ALA A 108 2.34 20.50 11.08
N GLN A 109 2.64 21.40 12.01
CA GLN A 109 1.63 21.93 12.95
C GLN A 109 0.83 23.13 12.43
N ARG A 110 1.20 23.73 11.28
CA ARG A 110 0.60 24.93 10.72
C ARG A 110 0.38 24.79 9.23
N GLU A 111 -0.70 25.41 8.72
CA GLU A 111 -0.88 25.57 7.27
C GLU A 111 0.22 26.49 6.68
N PRO A 112 0.68 26.25 5.43
CA PRO A 112 0.23 25.22 4.47
C PRO A 112 0.89 23.82 4.67
N TYR A 113 1.71 23.66 5.70
CA TYR A 113 2.51 22.44 5.90
C TYR A 113 1.64 21.20 6.26
N GLN A 114 0.45 21.40 6.84
CA GLN A 114 -0.46 20.30 7.13
C GLN A 114 -1.01 19.68 5.83
N THR A 115 -1.50 20.52 4.93
CA THR A 115 -1.97 20.09 3.61
C THR A 115 -0.83 19.41 2.83
N LEU A 116 0.35 20.01 2.79
CA LEU A 116 1.51 19.44 2.14
C LEU A 116 1.85 18.04 2.72
N ALA A 117 1.88 17.91 4.04
CA ALA A 117 2.17 16.63 4.71
C ALA A 117 1.11 15.57 4.40
N PHE A 118 -0.17 15.96 4.28
CA PHE A 118 -1.26 15.06 3.93
C PHE A 118 -1.11 14.56 2.48
N HIS A 119 -0.81 15.45 1.56
CA HIS A 119 -0.55 15.10 0.15
C HIS A 119 0.69 14.23 -0.01
N MET A 120 1.80 14.56 0.67
CA MET A 120 3.01 13.73 0.66
C MET A 120 2.73 12.31 1.21
N TYR A 121 1.91 12.20 2.26
CA TYR A 121 1.52 10.91 2.81
C TYR A 121 0.68 10.11 1.82
N THR A 122 -0.30 10.74 1.16
CA THR A 122 -1.12 10.13 0.10
C THR A 122 -0.25 9.66 -1.05
N PHE A 123 0.71 10.49 -1.49
CA PHE A 123 1.64 10.13 -2.55
C PHE A 123 2.56 8.96 -2.16
N CYS A 124 2.99 8.87 -0.92
CA CYS A 124 3.72 7.70 -0.43
C CYS A 124 2.88 6.42 -0.53
N ILE A 125 1.58 6.46 -0.23
CA ILE A 125 0.67 5.33 -0.43
C ILE A 125 0.55 4.98 -1.92
N PHE A 126 0.41 5.98 -2.80
CA PHE A 126 0.44 5.76 -4.25
C PHE A 126 1.70 5.03 -4.68
N MET A 127 2.86 5.46 -4.21
CA MET A 127 4.15 4.81 -4.51
C MET A 127 4.24 3.38 -3.97
N LEU A 128 3.62 3.05 -2.84
CA LEU A 128 3.49 1.66 -2.38
C LEU A 128 2.67 0.82 -3.37
N GLY A 129 1.61 1.38 -3.96
CA GLY A 129 0.86 0.74 -5.04
C GLY A 129 1.71 0.50 -6.29
N VAL A 130 2.52 1.49 -6.71
CA VAL A 130 3.47 1.37 -7.83
C VAL A 130 4.50 0.26 -7.57
N LEU A 131 5.04 0.19 -6.34
CA LEU A 131 5.97 -0.87 -5.93
C LEU A 131 5.29 -2.25 -5.90
N ALA A 132 4.04 -2.33 -5.46
CA ALA A 132 3.28 -3.56 -5.50
C ALA A 132 3.06 -4.05 -6.94
N LEU A 133 2.72 -3.14 -7.87
CA LEU A 133 2.60 -3.46 -9.30
C LEU A 133 3.92 -3.97 -9.88
N TYR A 134 5.04 -3.31 -9.55
CA TYR A 134 6.37 -3.81 -9.90
C TYR A 134 6.56 -5.25 -9.41
N GLY A 135 6.23 -5.51 -8.14
CA GLY A 135 6.34 -6.84 -7.54
C GLY A 135 5.45 -7.89 -8.21
N ILE A 136 4.20 -7.55 -8.54
CA ILE A 136 3.26 -8.41 -9.25
C ILE A 136 3.82 -8.83 -10.60
N VAL A 137 4.21 -7.84 -11.43
CA VAL A 137 4.73 -8.12 -12.77
C VAL A 137 6.04 -8.90 -12.70
N LYS A 138 6.89 -8.61 -11.70
CA LYS A 138 8.13 -9.36 -11.46
C LYS A 138 7.88 -10.82 -11.09
N LEU A 139 6.84 -11.09 -10.29
CA LEU A 139 6.44 -12.47 -9.96
C LEU A 139 5.91 -13.23 -11.17
N LEU A 140 5.18 -12.55 -12.05
CA LEU A 140 4.53 -13.18 -13.21
C LEU A 140 5.48 -13.40 -14.39
N THR A 141 6.40 -12.46 -14.63
CA THR A 141 7.24 -12.44 -15.86
C THR A 141 8.70 -12.73 -15.60
N ASN A 142 9.11 -12.67 -14.34
CA ASN A 142 10.53 -12.72 -13.92
C ASN A 142 11.44 -11.68 -14.60
N SER A 143 10.87 -10.66 -15.27
CA SER A 143 11.59 -9.60 -15.98
C SER A 143 11.62 -8.30 -15.19
N VAL A 144 12.80 -7.73 -14.96
CA VAL A 144 12.98 -6.41 -14.33
C VAL A 144 12.44 -5.31 -15.23
N TRP A 145 12.68 -5.40 -16.53
CA TRP A 145 12.28 -4.38 -17.50
C TRP A 145 10.77 -4.30 -17.68
N GLN A 146 10.08 -5.44 -17.77
CA GLN A 146 8.62 -5.47 -17.85
C GLN A 146 7.98 -4.91 -16.58
N SER A 147 8.55 -5.24 -15.41
CA SER A 147 8.09 -4.72 -14.12
C SER A 147 8.25 -3.21 -14.04
N LEU A 148 9.40 -2.71 -14.49
CA LEU A 148 9.68 -1.27 -14.52
C LEU A 148 8.77 -0.54 -15.50
N PHE A 149 8.55 -1.11 -16.67
CA PHE A 149 7.65 -0.55 -17.68
C PHE A 149 6.20 -0.43 -17.15
N ALA A 150 5.68 -1.49 -16.55
CA ALA A 150 4.34 -1.47 -15.94
C ALA A 150 4.23 -0.39 -14.84
N SER A 151 5.24 -0.30 -13.98
CA SER A 151 5.30 0.73 -12.92
C SER A 151 5.35 2.14 -13.50
N LEU A 152 6.14 2.36 -14.55
CA LEU A 152 6.21 3.63 -15.25
C LEU A 152 4.89 4.00 -15.92
N MET A 153 4.17 3.05 -16.51
CA MET A 153 2.85 3.28 -17.11
C MET A 153 1.84 3.76 -16.07
N LEU A 154 1.78 3.12 -14.91
CA LEU A 154 0.91 3.56 -13.81
C LEU A 154 1.32 4.95 -13.30
N TYR A 155 2.60 5.15 -13.03
CA TYR A 155 3.13 6.41 -12.50
C TYR A 155 2.93 7.57 -13.48
N ARG A 156 3.17 7.37 -14.78
CA ARG A 156 3.06 8.39 -15.81
C ARG A 156 1.63 8.63 -16.31
N SER A 157 0.66 7.84 -15.88
CA SER A 157 -0.74 8.14 -16.15
C SER A 157 -1.09 9.50 -15.53
N PRO A 158 -1.45 10.54 -16.32
CA PRO A 158 -1.68 11.89 -15.80
C PRO A 158 -2.71 11.92 -14.68
N ARG A 159 -3.78 11.14 -14.83
CA ARG A 159 -4.82 11.00 -13.82
C ARG A 159 -4.28 10.34 -12.55
N MET A 160 -3.63 9.18 -12.64
CA MET A 160 -3.14 8.45 -11.49
C MET A 160 -2.06 9.23 -10.74
N PHE A 161 -1.17 9.91 -11.45
CA PHE A 161 -0.13 10.74 -10.86
C PHE A 161 -0.72 11.95 -10.13
N GLY A 162 -1.64 12.68 -10.77
CA GLY A 162 -2.30 13.83 -10.15
C GLY A 162 -3.12 13.44 -8.93
N GLU A 163 -4.04 12.48 -9.10
CA GLU A 163 -4.85 11.96 -8.00
C GLU A 163 -4.00 11.32 -6.89
N GLY A 164 -2.81 10.83 -7.21
CA GLY A 164 -1.83 10.30 -6.26
C GLY A 164 -1.44 11.27 -5.15
N HIS A 165 -1.62 12.56 -5.35
CA HIS A 165 -1.29 13.59 -4.37
C HIS A 165 -2.45 13.93 -3.45
N TYR A 166 -3.68 13.99 -3.94
CA TYR A 166 -4.83 14.50 -3.17
C TYR A 166 -6.01 13.53 -3.02
N ASN A 167 -6.13 12.50 -3.90
CA ASN A 167 -7.26 11.56 -3.80
C ASN A 167 -6.98 10.48 -2.74
N ASN A 168 -7.37 10.76 -1.53
CA ASN A 168 -7.15 9.94 -0.35
C ASN A 168 -8.09 8.72 -0.23
N LYS A 169 -9.00 8.50 -1.18
CA LYS A 169 -9.87 7.32 -1.25
C LYS A 169 -9.52 6.40 -2.41
N ASP A 170 -9.70 6.86 -3.64
CA ASP A 170 -9.57 5.99 -4.81
C ASP A 170 -8.15 5.50 -5.04
N ILE A 171 -7.17 6.39 -4.87
CA ILE A 171 -5.75 6.03 -4.97
C ILE A 171 -5.34 5.09 -3.84
N VAL A 172 -5.84 5.31 -2.64
CA VAL A 172 -5.56 4.43 -1.49
C VAL A 172 -6.15 3.04 -1.71
N VAL A 173 -7.41 2.94 -2.17
CA VAL A 173 -8.01 1.63 -2.53
C VAL A 173 -7.19 0.94 -3.61
N MET A 174 -6.86 1.64 -4.69
CA MET A 174 -6.03 1.09 -5.78
C MET A 174 -4.70 0.55 -5.23
N ALA A 175 -3.99 1.34 -4.43
CA ALA A 175 -2.70 0.95 -3.87
C ALA A 175 -2.82 -0.30 -2.99
N PHE A 176 -3.79 -0.32 -2.06
CA PHE A 176 -3.98 -1.47 -1.17
C PHE A 176 -4.55 -2.70 -1.88
N VAL A 177 -5.34 -2.54 -2.95
CA VAL A 177 -5.73 -3.65 -3.83
C VAL A 177 -4.51 -4.26 -4.51
N LEU A 178 -3.60 -3.44 -5.06
CA LEU A 178 -2.35 -3.95 -5.65
C LEU A 178 -1.48 -4.67 -4.62
N ILE A 179 -1.36 -4.12 -3.41
CA ILE A 179 -0.64 -4.76 -2.30
C ILE A 179 -1.30 -6.09 -1.91
N THR A 180 -2.64 -6.14 -1.85
CA THR A 180 -3.41 -7.36 -1.60
C THR A 180 -3.14 -8.42 -2.67
N ILE A 181 -3.17 -8.05 -3.96
CA ILE A 181 -2.85 -8.96 -5.07
C ILE A 181 -1.41 -9.47 -4.94
N TYR A 182 -0.46 -8.59 -4.67
CA TYR A 182 0.95 -8.96 -4.51
C TYR A 182 1.17 -10.00 -3.40
N PHE A 183 0.64 -9.74 -2.21
CA PHE A 183 0.79 -10.67 -1.09
C PHE A 183 -0.06 -11.93 -1.25
N GLY A 184 -1.22 -11.85 -1.92
CA GLY A 184 -2.01 -13.01 -2.29
C GLY A 184 -1.25 -13.95 -3.24
N LEU A 185 -0.57 -13.41 -4.26
CA LEU A 185 0.31 -14.19 -5.14
C LEU A 185 1.48 -14.78 -4.38
N LYS A 186 2.14 -14.02 -3.49
CA LYS A 186 3.22 -14.51 -2.64
C LYS A 186 2.74 -15.63 -1.71
N MET A 187 1.58 -15.49 -1.11
CA MET A 187 0.94 -16.52 -0.29
C MET A 187 0.70 -17.80 -1.11
N ALA A 188 0.17 -17.65 -2.31
CA ALA A 188 -0.11 -18.78 -3.20
C ALA A 188 1.16 -19.50 -3.71
N LEU A 189 2.27 -18.76 -3.90
CA LEU A 189 3.52 -19.31 -4.40
C LEU A 189 4.41 -19.88 -3.30
N GLU A 190 4.54 -19.18 -2.18
CA GLU A 190 5.53 -19.50 -1.14
C GLU A 190 4.93 -20.26 0.08
N ARG A 191 3.60 -20.32 0.23
CA ARG A 191 2.91 -21.03 1.31
C ARG A 191 3.43 -20.66 2.71
N ARG A 192 3.60 -19.35 3.00
CA ARG A 192 4.11 -18.85 4.28
C ARG A 192 3.08 -17.98 4.98
N TYR A 193 2.82 -18.23 6.26
CA TYR A 193 1.88 -17.46 7.10
C TYR A 193 2.13 -15.96 7.10
N ARG A 194 3.38 -15.50 7.02
CA ARG A 194 3.70 -14.08 6.93
C ARG A 194 3.01 -13.39 5.74
N TYR A 195 2.89 -14.07 4.60
CA TYR A 195 2.21 -13.50 3.43
C TYR A 195 0.70 -13.53 3.57
N ALA A 196 0.15 -14.53 4.26
CA ALA A 196 -1.27 -14.55 4.62
C ALA A 196 -1.64 -13.38 5.54
N ILE A 197 -0.81 -13.10 6.55
CA ILE A 197 -1.01 -11.96 7.45
C ILE A 197 -0.94 -10.63 6.68
N LEU A 198 0.09 -10.44 5.84
CA LEU A 198 0.25 -9.21 5.04
C LEU A 198 -0.88 -9.05 4.01
N PHE A 199 -1.34 -10.15 3.42
CA PHE A 199 -2.51 -10.18 2.54
C PHE A 199 -3.77 -9.73 3.28
N ALA A 200 -4.05 -10.33 4.45
CA ALA A 200 -5.21 -9.98 5.26
C ALA A 200 -5.17 -8.51 5.73
N MET A 201 -4.02 -8.03 6.17
CA MET A 201 -3.84 -6.63 6.57
C MET A 201 -4.10 -5.65 5.41
N ALA A 202 -3.53 -5.91 4.24
CA ALA A 202 -3.73 -5.07 3.06
C ALA A 202 -5.20 -5.11 2.60
N ALA A 203 -5.82 -6.28 2.58
CA ALA A 203 -7.22 -6.45 2.25
C ALA A 203 -8.16 -5.73 3.23
N ALA A 204 -7.85 -5.79 4.53
CA ALA A 204 -8.61 -5.07 5.56
C ALA A 204 -8.55 -3.55 5.34
N VAL A 205 -7.38 -2.98 5.04
CA VAL A 205 -7.25 -1.55 4.74
C VAL A 205 -7.98 -1.19 3.46
N ALA A 206 -7.84 -1.97 2.37
CA ALA A 206 -8.56 -1.75 1.13
C ALA A 206 -10.09 -1.75 1.34
N THR A 207 -10.61 -2.73 2.07
CA THR A 207 -12.04 -2.88 2.38
C THR A 207 -12.55 -1.77 3.30
N ASN A 208 -11.76 -1.38 4.30
CA ASN A 208 -12.09 -0.28 5.19
C ASN A 208 -12.17 1.04 4.42
N THR A 209 -11.23 1.29 3.50
CA THR A 209 -11.24 2.53 2.68
C THR A 209 -12.45 2.58 1.75
N LYS A 210 -12.76 1.50 1.06
CA LYS A 210 -14.00 1.31 0.27
C LYS A 210 -14.41 -0.16 0.29
N ILE A 211 -15.69 -0.43 0.50
CA ILE A 211 -16.24 -1.80 0.52
C ILE A 211 -15.90 -2.60 -0.74
N ALA A 212 -15.70 -1.92 -1.88
CA ALA A 212 -15.24 -2.53 -3.12
C ALA A 212 -13.90 -3.29 -2.97
N GLY A 213 -13.06 -2.93 -1.99
CA GLY A 213 -11.83 -3.67 -1.67
C GLY A 213 -12.07 -5.13 -1.29
N ALA A 214 -13.24 -5.43 -0.70
CA ALA A 214 -13.60 -6.80 -0.31
C ALA A 214 -13.69 -7.77 -1.50
N TRP A 215 -14.08 -7.29 -2.68
CA TRP A 215 -14.15 -8.13 -3.88
C TRP A 215 -12.81 -8.73 -4.25
N PHE A 216 -11.74 -7.94 -4.17
CA PHE A 216 -10.39 -8.41 -4.48
C PHE A 216 -9.88 -9.45 -3.48
N TYR A 217 -10.22 -9.28 -2.20
CA TYR A 217 -9.95 -10.29 -1.19
C TYR A 217 -10.65 -11.61 -1.52
N GLY A 218 -11.96 -11.56 -1.82
CA GLY A 218 -12.75 -12.74 -2.17
C GLY A 218 -12.23 -13.45 -3.43
N ILE A 219 -11.94 -12.70 -4.50
CA ILE A 219 -11.44 -13.27 -5.77
C ILE A 219 -10.10 -13.99 -5.54
N ILE A 220 -9.18 -13.38 -4.79
CA ILE A 220 -7.86 -13.97 -4.53
C ILE A 220 -8.00 -15.19 -3.63
N GLY A 221 -8.84 -15.15 -2.59
CA GLY A 221 -9.12 -16.29 -1.71
C GLY A 221 -9.69 -17.49 -2.47
N ILE A 222 -10.69 -17.23 -3.33
CA ILE A 222 -11.25 -18.28 -4.21
C ILE A 222 -10.18 -18.83 -5.17
N GLY A 223 -9.38 -17.96 -5.79
CA GLY A 223 -8.29 -18.38 -6.68
C GLY A 223 -7.24 -19.24 -5.96
N TYR A 224 -6.96 -18.93 -4.71
CA TYR A 224 -6.10 -19.73 -3.85
C TYR A 224 -6.68 -21.13 -3.60
N LEU A 225 -7.95 -21.21 -3.19
CA LEU A 225 -8.64 -22.48 -2.96
C LEU A 225 -8.70 -23.35 -4.22
N ILE A 226 -9.03 -22.76 -5.37
CA ILE A 226 -9.02 -23.47 -6.66
C ILE A 226 -7.62 -24.02 -6.94
N THR A 227 -6.57 -23.25 -6.66
CA THR A 227 -5.19 -23.68 -6.86
C THR A 227 -4.85 -24.90 -5.97
N LEU A 228 -5.29 -24.90 -4.69
CA LEU A 228 -5.10 -26.03 -3.77
C LEU A 228 -5.81 -27.29 -4.27
N ILE A 229 -7.06 -27.15 -4.74
CA ILE A 229 -7.86 -28.26 -5.26
C ILE A 229 -7.17 -28.87 -6.51
N ARG A 230 -6.82 -28.01 -7.48
CA ARG A 230 -6.19 -28.47 -8.75
C ARG A 230 -4.85 -29.15 -8.53
N LYS A 231 -4.05 -28.69 -7.57
CA LYS A 231 -2.74 -29.28 -7.22
C LYS A 231 -2.85 -30.45 -6.24
N LYS A 232 -4.04 -30.79 -5.77
CA LYS A 232 -4.27 -31.80 -4.72
C LYS A 232 -3.48 -31.54 -3.43
N GLU A 233 -3.32 -30.25 -3.10
CA GLU A 233 -2.55 -29.78 -1.94
C GLU A 233 -3.46 -29.37 -0.76
N LEU A 234 -4.64 -29.93 -0.64
CA LEU A 234 -5.60 -29.68 0.44
C LEU A 234 -5.11 -30.30 1.75
N THR A 235 -4.13 -29.68 2.38
CA THR A 235 -3.66 -30.03 3.73
C THR A 235 -4.19 -29.03 4.75
N LYS A 236 -4.32 -29.45 6.04
CA LYS A 236 -4.72 -28.54 7.12
C LYS A 236 -3.88 -27.26 7.15
N ARG A 237 -2.55 -27.41 6.96
CA ARG A 237 -1.62 -26.28 6.90
C ARG A 237 -1.93 -25.33 5.74
N ASN A 238 -2.11 -25.86 4.53
CA ASN A 238 -2.33 -25.01 3.35
C ASN A 238 -3.69 -24.33 3.38
N ILE A 239 -4.71 -24.98 3.95
CA ILE A 239 -6.05 -24.39 4.18
C ILE A 239 -5.97 -23.27 5.22
N SER A 240 -5.19 -23.45 6.30
CA SER A 240 -5.06 -22.44 7.36
C SER A 240 -4.22 -21.23 6.97
N ILE A 241 -3.53 -21.26 5.84
CA ILE A 241 -2.78 -20.11 5.29
C ILE A 241 -3.69 -19.20 4.45
N GLY A 242 -4.73 -19.69 3.83
CA GLY A 242 -5.66 -18.92 3.00
C GLY A 242 -6.95 -18.58 3.68
#